data_de632a17126aec47053cf1e9137fe710
#
_entry.id   de632a17126aec47053cf1e9137fe710
#
_cell.length_a   1.000
_cell.length_b   1.000
_cell.length_c   1.000
_cell.angle_alpha   90.00
_cell.angle_beta   90.00
_cell.angle_gamma   90.00
#
_symmetry.space_group_name_H-M   'P 1'
#
loop_
_entity.id
_entity.type
_entity.pdbx_description
1 polymer ?
#
loop_
_entity_poly.entity_id
_entity_poly.type
_entity_poly.pdbx_seq_one_letter_code
_entity_poly.pdbx_strand_id
1 'polypeptide(L)'
;MREVISQGVNVDKLLTKSIDLSALPNDVVLTPNGQFFKKDVRGFLPQMLDEMYVDRKKFKKLYLEAKQELENEPDESKQYEIEKKIARYNNLQLAKKVGLNSAYGALGSQYFRFFDLRLALAVTTAGQLSIRWIQNKINDYMNNLLKTETDYVIASDTDSIYLRLGELVDKVYGADVKVCMPTTKVIDFMDRVCNDKLEPYIEKSYKELGDYMQVFEQKMQMKRESLADKGMWTAKKRYILNVYDNEGVRYNEPDLKIMGLEVIKSSTPSAIRVKMKEMISLIMKGTEKDIQKFIKDFKKEFKAMPPEEISFPRGVNGIRNYSNSGSMLYIKGTPIHVKGAILYNHYLKEMKLTKKYELIKEGEKIKFAYLKEPNPFKDSVISFPNRIPTEYGLDKYIDYELQFEKTFLAPMQTILDCVGWKAEKVNTLEGFFK
;
A
#
# COMPACT_ATOMS: atom_id res chain seq x y z
N MET A 1 -34.32 -4.21 -23.10
CA MET A 1 -32.86 -3.83 -23.23
C MET A 1 -32.62 -2.45 -23.84
N ARG A 2 -33.14 -2.14 -25.04
CA ARG A 2 -32.95 -0.79 -25.65
C ARG A 2 -33.50 0.33 -24.75
N GLU A 3 -34.66 0.14 -24.17
CA GLU A 3 -35.30 1.06 -23.23
C GLU A 3 -34.45 1.30 -21.97
N VAL A 4 -33.82 0.27 -21.44
CA VAL A 4 -32.91 0.42 -20.28
C VAL A 4 -31.64 1.19 -20.68
N ILE A 5 -31.05 0.89 -21.85
CA ILE A 5 -29.85 1.60 -22.33
C ILE A 5 -30.15 3.08 -22.60
N SER A 6 -31.34 3.41 -23.13
CA SER A 6 -31.74 4.79 -23.45
C SER A 6 -31.80 5.70 -22.21
N GLN A 7 -31.91 5.12 -21.00
CA GLN A 7 -31.83 5.86 -19.72
C GLN A 7 -30.40 6.30 -19.37
N GLY A 8 -29.39 5.87 -20.12
CA GLY A 8 -27.99 6.25 -19.93
C GLY A 8 -27.41 5.60 -18.65
N VAL A 9 -27.30 4.26 -18.68
CA VAL A 9 -26.79 3.45 -17.55
C VAL A 9 -25.39 3.88 -17.14
N ASN A 10 -25.21 4.21 -15.86
CA ASN A 10 -23.91 4.51 -15.24
C ASN A 10 -23.98 4.25 -13.73
N VAL A 11 -22.82 4.29 -13.08
CA VAL A 11 -22.70 4.00 -11.64
C VAL A 11 -23.55 4.95 -10.79
N ASP A 12 -23.56 6.25 -11.08
CA ASP A 12 -24.27 7.24 -10.24
C ASP A 12 -25.79 7.05 -10.27
N LYS A 13 -26.36 6.80 -11.46
CA LYS A 13 -27.76 6.51 -11.60
C LYS A 13 -28.19 5.19 -10.95
N LEU A 14 -27.31 4.19 -10.98
CA LEU A 14 -27.57 2.90 -10.31
C LEU A 14 -27.47 3.02 -8.79
N LEU A 15 -26.55 3.85 -8.26
CA LEU A 15 -26.49 4.15 -6.83
C LEU A 15 -27.77 4.79 -6.30
N THR A 16 -28.38 5.68 -7.06
CA THR A 16 -29.63 6.36 -6.70
C THR A 16 -30.88 5.58 -7.12
N LYS A 17 -30.70 4.38 -7.69
CA LYS A 17 -31.81 3.57 -8.27
C LYS A 17 -32.68 4.34 -9.28
N SER A 18 -32.08 5.30 -10.00
CA SER A 18 -32.77 6.13 -11.01
C SER A 18 -32.97 5.42 -12.35
N ILE A 19 -32.45 4.20 -12.52
CA ILE A 19 -32.66 3.37 -13.69
C ILE A 19 -33.84 2.43 -13.43
N ASP A 20 -34.87 2.48 -14.27
CA ASP A 20 -35.92 1.50 -14.26
C ASP A 20 -35.48 0.22 -14.98
N LEU A 21 -35.33 -0.86 -14.22
CA LEU A 21 -34.92 -2.18 -14.70
C LEU A 21 -36.12 -3.12 -14.94
N SER A 22 -37.37 -2.68 -14.79
CA SER A 22 -38.54 -3.51 -14.97
C SER A 22 -38.69 -4.09 -16.38
N ALA A 23 -38.18 -3.38 -17.39
CA ALA A 23 -38.13 -3.85 -18.77
C ALA A 23 -36.96 -4.80 -19.09
N LEU A 24 -36.13 -5.16 -18.09
CA LEU A 24 -35.01 -6.08 -18.28
C LEU A 24 -35.51 -7.53 -18.25
N PRO A 25 -35.20 -8.36 -19.28
CA PRO A 25 -35.55 -9.77 -19.25
C PRO A 25 -34.91 -10.50 -18.06
N ASN A 26 -35.63 -11.48 -17.49
CA ASN A 26 -35.17 -12.21 -16.30
C ASN A 26 -33.93 -13.10 -16.54
N ASP A 27 -33.63 -13.42 -17.79
CA ASP A 27 -32.50 -14.27 -18.23
C ASP A 27 -31.20 -13.49 -18.44
N VAL A 28 -31.20 -12.18 -18.21
CA VAL A 28 -30.01 -11.35 -18.37
C VAL A 28 -29.67 -10.56 -17.09
N VAL A 29 -28.38 -10.21 -16.97
CA VAL A 29 -27.82 -9.31 -15.96
C VAL A 29 -27.33 -8.05 -16.65
N LEU A 30 -27.62 -6.90 -16.07
CA LEU A 30 -27.05 -5.61 -16.48
C LEU A 30 -25.80 -5.30 -15.67
N THR A 31 -24.75 -4.81 -16.32
CA THR A 31 -23.56 -4.26 -15.65
C THR A 31 -23.54 -2.72 -15.73
N PRO A 32 -22.84 -2.04 -14.78
CA PRO A 32 -22.88 -0.58 -14.70
C PRO A 32 -22.30 0.16 -15.92
N ASN A 33 -21.57 -0.51 -16.79
CA ASN A 33 -21.11 0.02 -18.08
C ASN A 33 -22.10 -0.23 -19.23
N GLY A 34 -23.34 -0.68 -18.92
CA GLY A 34 -24.40 -0.88 -19.91
C GLY A 34 -24.30 -2.18 -20.71
N GLN A 35 -23.45 -3.14 -20.33
CA GLN A 35 -23.37 -4.43 -20.97
C GLN A 35 -24.33 -5.43 -20.34
N PHE A 36 -24.80 -6.39 -21.14
CA PHE A 36 -25.72 -7.45 -20.72
C PHE A 36 -25.03 -8.81 -20.77
N PHE A 37 -25.28 -9.61 -19.73
CA PHE A 37 -24.79 -10.99 -19.65
C PHE A 37 -25.97 -11.95 -19.51
N LYS A 38 -25.93 -13.06 -20.23
CA LYS A 38 -26.93 -14.13 -20.08
C LYS A 38 -26.70 -14.92 -18.79
N LYS A 39 -27.79 -15.44 -18.21
CA LYS A 39 -27.77 -16.25 -16.99
C LYS A 39 -27.83 -17.76 -17.24
N ASP A 40 -28.19 -18.18 -18.44
CA ASP A 40 -28.44 -19.57 -18.83
C ASP A 40 -27.18 -20.43 -18.95
N VAL A 41 -26.03 -19.80 -19.24
CA VAL A 41 -24.76 -20.49 -19.44
C VAL A 41 -23.67 -19.90 -18.58
N ARG A 42 -23.02 -20.75 -17.76
CA ARG A 42 -21.82 -20.35 -17.01
C ARG A 42 -20.62 -20.35 -17.92
N GLY A 43 -19.93 -19.20 -18.01
CA GLY A 43 -18.70 -19.08 -18.78
C GLY A 43 -17.54 -19.89 -18.14
N PHE A 44 -16.60 -20.35 -18.96
CA PHE A 44 -15.46 -21.15 -18.49
C PHE A 44 -14.52 -20.37 -17.57
N LEU A 45 -14.32 -19.04 -17.82
CA LEU A 45 -13.49 -18.20 -16.94
C LEU A 45 -14.08 -18.10 -15.51
N PRO A 46 -15.35 -17.76 -15.29
CA PRO A 46 -15.95 -17.81 -13.96
C PRO A 46 -15.84 -19.16 -13.27
N GLN A 47 -15.99 -20.28 -14.01
CA GLN A 47 -15.83 -21.60 -13.45
C GLN A 47 -14.41 -21.86 -12.94
N MET A 48 -13.40 -21.61 -13.76
CA MET A 48 -11.99 -21.75 -13.42
C MET A 48 -11.61 -20.86 -12.22
N LEU A 49 -12.12 -19.62 -12.20
CA LEU A 49 -11.83 -18.67 -11.13
C LEU A 49 -12.46 -19.10 -9.80
N ASP A 50 -13.66 -19.70 -9.82
CA ASP A 50 -14.28 -20.25 -8.60
C ASP A 50 -13.42 -21.37 -7.98
N GLU A 51 -12.92 -22.31 -8.78
CA GLU A 51 -12.04 -23.39 -8.30
C GLU A 51 -10.76 -22.82 -7.67
N MET A 52 -10.12 -21.85 -8.34
CA MET A 52 -8.94 -21.18 -7.81
C MET A 52 -9.23 -20.39 -6.51
N TYR A 53 -10.42 -19.81 -6.40
CA TYR A 53 -10.84 -19.05 -5.23
C TYR A 53 -11.10 -19.96 -4.00
N VAL A 54 -11.70 -21.12 -4.22
CA VAL A 54 -11.90 -22.15 -3.16
C VAL A 54 -10.54 -22.58 -2.60
N ASP A 55 -9.61 -22.93 -3.47
CA ASP A 55 -8.24 -23.30 -3.08
C ASP A 55 -7.56 -22.17 -2.28
N ARG A 56 -7.68 -20.92 -2.77
CA ARG A 56 -7.11 -19.77 -2.07
C ARG A 56 -7.69 -19.62 -0.68
N LYS A 57 -9.01 -19.73 -0.51
CA LYS A 57 -9.66 -19.65 0.83
C LYS A 57 -9.09 -20.69 1.79
N LYS A 58 -8.91 -21.92 1.32
CA LYS A 58 -8.32 -23.02 2.12
C LYS A 58 -6.90 -22.66 2.59
N PHE A 59 -6.02 -22.28 1.68
CA PHE A 59 -4.63 -21.93 2.04
C PHE A 59 -4.53 -20.67 2.87
N LYS A 60 -5.40 -19.69 2.63
CA LYS A 60 -5.45 -18.47 3.46
C LYS A 60 -5.85 -18.78 4.90
N LYS A 61 -6.83 -19.67 5.11
CA LYS A 61 -7.23 -20.10 6.45
C LYS A 61 -6.06 -20.76 7.19
N LEU A 62 -5.39 -21.72 6.57
CA LEU A 62 -4.21 -22.40 7.14
C LEU A 62 -3.06 -21.42 7.45
N TYR A 63 -2.87 -20.41 6.60
CA TYR A 63 -1.89 -19.34 6.83
C TYR A 63 -2.22 -18.51 8.08
N LEU A 64 -3.48 -18.10 8.26
CA LEU A 64 -3.91 -17.31 9.41
C LEU A 64 -3.86 -18.11 10.71
N GLU A 65 -4.27 -19.39 10.68
CA GLU A 65 -4.16 -20.32 11.81
C GLU A 65 -2.69 -20.46 12.25
N ALA A 66 -1.77 -20.67 11.29
CA ALA A 66 -0.34 -20.77 11.61
C ALA A 66 0.23 -19.44 12.14
N LYS A 67 -0.24 -18.29 11.68
CA LYS A 67 0.14 -17.00 12.26
C LYS A 67 -0.30 -16.85 13.71
N GLN A 68 -1.54 -17.25 14.02
CA GLN A 68 -2.02 -17.22 15.42
C GLN A 68 -1.27 -18.25 16.30
N GLU A 69 -0.92 -19.42 15.73
CA GLU A 69 -0.06 -20.42 16.42
C GLU A 69 1.29 -19.79 16.79
N LEU A 70 1.91 -19.01 15.89
CA LEU A 70 3.20 -18.34 16.15
C LEU A 70 3.10 -17.29 17.26
N GLU A 71 2.05 -16.48 17.27
CA GLU A 71 1.84 -15.45 18.31
C GLU A 71 1.68 -16.05 19.72
N ASN A 72 1.22 -17.29 19.81
CA ASN A 72 0.97 -18.00 21.06
C ASN A 72 2.12 -18.94 21.48
N GLU A 73 3.11 -19.19 20.61
CA GLU A 73 4.19 -20.16 20.88
C GLU A 73 5.41 -19.46 21.52
N PRO A 74 5.72 -19.76 22.78
CA PRO A 74 6.87 -19.17 23.49
C PRO A 74 8.22 -19.85 23.15
N ASP A 75 8.21 -21.07 22.59
CA ASP A 75 9.41 -21.86 22.31
C ASP A 75 10.01 -21.49 20.94
N GLU A 76 11.17 -20.83 20.92
CA GLU A 76 11.86 -20.42 19.70
C GLU A 76 12.16 -21.57 18.74
N SER A 77 12.40 -22.78 19.25
CA SER A 77 12.68 -23.94 18.39
C SER A 77 11.45 -24.37 17.60
N LYS A 78 10.26 -24.25 18.19
CA LYS A 78 8.98 -24.54 17.53
C LYS A 78 8.55 -23.39 16.62
N GLN A 79 8.84 -22.15 16.97
CA GLN A 79 8.56 -20.99 16.14
C GLN A 79 9.13 -21.14 14.73
N TYR A 80 10.34 -21.66 14.59
CA TYR A 80 10.97 -21.91 13.28
C TYR A 80 10.16 -22.86 12.38
N GLU A 81 9.59 -23.95 12.95
CA GLU A 81 8.74 -24.86 12.17
C GLU A 81 7.39 -24.22 11.79
N ILE A 82 6.84 -23.39 12.68
CA ILE A 82 5.61 -22.63 12.40
C ILE A 82 5.86 -21.58 11.30
N GLU A 83 6.99 -20.90 11.33
CA GLU A 83 7.38 -19.94 10.27
C GLU A 83 7.49 -20.60 8.89
N LYS A 84 8.00 -21.82 8.82
CA LYS A 84 8.00 -22.63 7.59
C LYS A 84 6.58 -22.92 7.08
N LYS A 85 5.64 -23.28 7.99
CA LYS A 85 4.23 -23.48 7.65
C LYS A 85 3.62 -22.17 7.10
N ILE A 86 3.87 -21.04 7.79
CA ILE A 86 3.43 -19.72 7.38
C ILE A 86 3.94 -19.39 5.98
N ALA A 87 5.25 -19.54 5.72
CA ALA A 87 5.85 -19.27 4.42
C ALA A 87 5.23 -20.16 3.32
N ARG A 88 5.05 -21.46 3.58
CA ARG A 88 4.43 -22.40 2.64
C ARG A 88 3.00 -22.01 2.30
N TYR A 89 2.14 -21.80 3.30
CA TYR A 89 0.74 -21.48 3.06
C TYR A 89 0.55 -20.10 2.46
N ASN A 90 1.39 -19.13 2.85
CA ASN A 90 1.40 -17.82 2.24
C ASN A 90 1.75 -17.88 0.75
N ASN A 91 2.78 -18.64 0.38
CA ASN A 91 3.17 -18.80 -1.04
C ASN A 91 2.04 -19.46 -1.86
N LEU A 92 1.39 -20.50 -1.32
CA LEU A 92 0.29 -21.18 -2.00
C LEU A 92 -0.93 -20.24 -2.19
N GLN A 93 -1.37 -19.53 -1.13
CA GLN A 93 -2.50 -18.60 -1.26
C GLN A 93 -2.16 -17.41 -2.17
N LEU A 94 -0.91 -16.93 -2.13
CA LEU A 94 -0.46 -15.82 -2.96
C LEU A 94 -0.39 -16.19 -4.45
N ALA A 95 0.09 -17.39 -4.79
CA ALA A 95 0.09 -17.89 -6.15
C ALA A 95 -1.34 -17.93 -6.74
N LYS A 96 -2.33 -18.42 -5.95
CA LYS A 96 -3.74 -18.41 -6.36
C LYS A 96 -4.28 -16.99 -6.49
N LYS A 97 -3.94 -16.08 -5.57
CA LYS A 97 -4.33 -14.65 -5.64
C LYS A 97 -3.79 -13.98 -6.90
N VAL A 98 -2.52 -14.21 -7.24
CA VAL A 98 -1.90 -13.67 -8.45
C VAL A 98 -2.60 -14.22 -9.70
N GLY A 99 -2.90 -15.53 -9.75
CA GLY A 99 -3.64 -16.15 -10.86
C GLY A 99 -5.02 -15.54 -11.06
N LEU A 100 -5.81 -15.36 -9.98
CA LEU A 100 -7.13 -14.71 -10.01
C LEU A 100 -7.06 -13.28 -10.56
N ASN A 101 -6.12 -12.48 -10.05
CA ASN A 101 -5.96 -11.10 -10.50
C ASN A 101 -5.43 -11.00 -11.94
N SER A 102 -4.58 -11.94 -12.35
CA SER A 102 -4.04 -12.00 -13.72
C SER A 102 -5.11 -12.31 -14.76
N ALA A 103 -6.10 -13.14 -14.42
CA ALA A 103 -7.22 -13.44 -15.31
C ALA A 103 -8.02 -12.18 -15.67
N TYR A 104 -8.33 -11.34 -14.66
CA TYR A 104 -8.94 -10.02 -14.90
C TYR A 104 -8.03 -9.13 -15.76
N GLY A 105 -6.74 -9.02 -15.41
CA GLY A 105 -5.77 -8.21 -16.15
C GLY A 105 -5.63 -8.66 -17.62
N ALA A 106 -5.71 -9.96 -17.87
CA ALA A 106 -5.65 -10.52 -19.22
C ALA A 106 -6.83 -10.06 -20.09
N LEU A 107 -8.05 -9.97 -19.55
CA LEU A 107 -9.21 -9.47 -20.29
C LEU A 107 -9.01 -8.05 -20.85
N GLY A 108 -8.21 -7.21 -20.18
CA GLY A 108 -7.87 -5.86 -20.63
C GLY A 108 -6.62 -5.79 -21.52
N SER A 109 -5.97 -6.91 -21.83
CA SER A 109 -4.75 -6.97 -22.65
C SER A 109 -5.06 -7.34 -24.08
N GLN A 110 -4.67 -6.48 -25.04
CA GLN A 110 -4.88 -6.71 -26.48
C GLN A 110 -4.19 -8.00 -27.04
N TYR A 111 -3.23 -8.55 -26.30
CA TYR A 111 -2.52 -9.78 -26.68
C TYR A 111 -3.21 -11.05 -26.16
N PHE A 112 -4.26 -10.90 -25.33
CA PHE A 112 -4.97 -12.04 -24.80
C PHE A 112 -6.03 -12.53 -25.79
N ARG A 113 -6.11 -13.87 -25.97
CA ARG A 113 -7.05 -14.49 -26.92
C ARG A 113 -8.51 -14.07 -26.72
N PHE A 114 -8.91 -13.85 -25.47
CA PHE A 114 -10.27 -13.46 -25.08
C PHE A 114 -10.34 -11.98 -24.66
N PHE A 115 -9.47 -11.14 -25.23
CA PHE A 115 -9.49 -9.70 -24.99
C PHE A 115 -10.84 -9.11 -25.35
N ASP A 116 -11.46 -8.44 -24.38
CA ASP A 116 -12.62 -7.58 -24.58
C ASP A 116 -12.64 -6.48 -23.51
N LEU A 117 -12.38 -5.25 -23.93
CA LEU A 117 -12.33 -4.10 -23.02
C LEU A 117 -13.67 -3.87 -22.32
N ARG A 118 -14.81 -4.25 -22.92
CA ARG A 118 -16.14 -4.12 -22.32
C ARG A 118 -16.27 -5.02 -21.09
N LEU A 119 -15.69 -6.24 -21.14
CA LEU A 119 -15.64 -7.16 -19.99
C LEU A 119 -14.77 -6.59 -18.86
N ALA A 120 -13.60 -6.07 -19.18
CA ALA A 120 -12.72 -5.45 -18.20
C ALA A 120 -13.38 -4.22 -17.54
N LEU A 121 -14.05 -3.37 -18.32
CA LEU A 121 -14.82 -2.24 -17.81
C LEU A 121 -16.02 -2.68 -16.96
N ALA A 122 -16.72 -3.76 -17.33
CA ALA A 122 -17.83 -4.29 -16.55
C ALA A 122 -17.39 -4.67 -15.13
N VAL A 123 -16.23 -5.34 -14.98
CA VAL A 123 -15.68 -5.70 -13.68
C VAL A 123 -15.33 -4.47 -12.85
N THR A 124 -14.64 -3.49 -13.43
CA THR A 124 -14.21 -2.30 -12.68
C THR A 124 -15.37 -1.38 -12.29
N THR A 125 -16.35 -1.19 -13.18
CA THR A 125 -17.55 -0.38 -12.89
C THR A 125 -18.47 -1.07 -11.88
N ALA A 126 -18.56 -2.42 -11.92
CA ALA A 126 -19.27 -3.17 -10.88
C ALA A 126 -18.58 -3.03 -9.52
N GLY A 127 -17.24 -3.04 -9.46
CA GLY A 127 -16.47 -2.75 -8.25
C GLY A 127 -16.72 -1.35 -7.72
N GLN A 128 -16.73 -0.33 -8.59
CA GLN A 128 -17.06 1.05 -8.20
C GLN A 128 -18.48 1.18 -7.64
N LEU A 129 -19.46 0.55 -8.28
CA LEU A 129 -20.83 0.54 -7.78
C LEU A 129 -20.91 -0.14 -6.41
N SER A 130 -20.32 -1.31 -6.26
CA SER A 130 -20.37 -2.11 -5.04
C SER A 130 -19.76 -1.38 -3.83
N ILE A 131 -18.56 -0.78 -3.98
CA ILE A 131 -17.89 -0.10 -2.87
C ILE A 131 -18.64 1.18 -2.46
N ARG A 132 -19.11 1.98 -3.42
CA ARG A 132 -19.86 3.20 -3.15
C ARG A 132 -21.24 2.90 -2.55
N TRP A 133 -21.89 1.80 -2.99
CA TRP A 133 -23.13 1.33 -2.41
C TRP A 133 -22.99 1.02 -0.92
N ILE A 134 -21.95 0.23 -0.56
CA ILE A 134 -21.71 -0.12 0.85
C ILE A 134 -21.28 1.09 1.66
N GLN A 135 -20.46 2.00 1.11
CA GLN A 135 -20.11 3.25 1.79
C GLN A 135 -21.35 4.03 2.22
N ASN A 136 -22.30 4.24 1.30
CA ASN A 136 -23.55 4.94 1.60
C ASN A 136 -24.37 4.18 2.66
N LYS A 137 -24.56 2.87 2.48
CA LYS A 137 -25.34 2.04 3.41
C LYS A 137 -24.76 2.03 4.83
N ILE A 138 -23.45 1.93 4.96
CA ILE A 138 -22.79 1.95 6.29
C ILE A 138 -22.88 3.32 6.94
N ASN A 139 -22.70 4.41 6.19
CA ASN A 139 -22.89 5.75 6.73
C ASN A 139 -24.34 5.95 7.23
N ASP A 140 -25.33 5.56 6.44
CA ASP A 140 -26.75 5.61 6.84
C ASP A 140 -27.01 4.77 8.11
N TYR A 141 -26.47 3.56 8.16
CA TYR A 141 -26.61 2.67 9.31
C TYR A 141 -26.02 3.27 10.59
N MET A 142 -24.79 3.76 10.51
CA MET A 142 -24.08 4.35 11.65
C MET A 142 -24.73 5.64 12.12
N ASN A 143 -25.13 6.52 11.19
CA ASN A 143 -25.84 7.76 11.53
C ASN A 143 -27.20 7.48 12.21
N ASN A 144 -27.94 6.50 11.73
CA ASN A 144 -29.19 6.08 12.37
C ASN A 144 -28.95 5.48 13.76
N LEU A 145 -27.89 4.68 13.95
CA LEU A 145 -27.54 4.05 15.22
C LEU A 145 -27.07 5.08 16.27
N LEU A 146 -26.23 6.00 15.87
CA LEU A 146 -25.58 6.95 16.78
C LEU A 146 -26.31 8.30 16.88
N LYS A 147 -27.37 8.51 16.06
CA LYS A 147 -28.12 9.77 15.96
C LYS A 147 -27.22 10.97 15.62
N THR A 148 -26.44 10.80 14.57
CA THR A 148 -25.47 11.78 14.06
C THR A 148 -25.67 12.00 12.57
N GLU A 149 -24.97 13.01 12.02
CA GLU A 149 -24.86 13.28 10.59
C GLU A 149 -23.38 13.40 10.22
N THR A 150 -22.65 12.27 10.33
CA THR A 150 -21.19 12.20 10.18
C THR A 150 -20.82 11.23 9.08
N ASP A 151 -19.71 11.47 8.41
CA ASP A 151 -19.12 10.48 7.50
C ASP A 151 -18.23 9.51 8.32
N TYR A 152 -18.73 8.32 8.56
CA TYR A 152 -18.02 7.25 9.28
C TYR A 152 -17.05 6.50 8.37
N VAL A 153 -17.27 6.51 7.06
CA VAL A 153 -16.34 5.92 6.08
C VAL A 153 -15.29 6.96 5.71
N ILE A 154 -14.19 7.00 6.45
CA ILE A 154 -13.13 8.01 6.29
C ILE A 154 -12.23 7.78 5.08
N ALA A 155 -12.17 6.56 4.57
CA ALA A 155 -11.42 6.20 3.36
C ALA A 155 -11.98 4.93 2.73
N SER A 156 -11.78 4.77 1.43
CA SER A 156 -12.06 3.53 0.70
C SER A 156 -10.96 3.26 -0.32
N ASP A 157 -10.65 1.99 -0.56
CA ASP A 157 -9.69 1.57 -1.60
C ASP A 157 -10.13 0.29 -2.27
N THR A 158 -10.54 0.39 -3.52
CA THR A 158 -10.89 -0.71 -4.43
C THR A 158 -12.04 -1.59 -3.90
N ASP A 159 -11.82 -2.37 -2.86
CA ASP A 159 -12.71 -3.38 -2.27
C ASP A 159 -12.77 -3.30 -0.74
N SER A 160 -12.20 -2.26 -0.13
CA SER A 160 -12.20 -2.04 1.31
C SER A 160 -12.68 -0.65 1.70
N ILE A 161 -13.30 -0.55 2.87
CA ILE A 161 -13.68 0.70 3.54
C ILE A 161 -12.99 0.79 4.89
N TYR A 162 -12.71 2.01 5.33
CA TYR A 162 -12.11 2.32 6.63
C TYR A 162 -13.12 3.11 7.46
N LEU A 163 -13.50 2.53 8.60
CA LEU A 163 -14.54 3.08 9.47
C LEU A 163 -13.93 3.74 10.71
N ARG A 164 -14.38 4.95 11.03
CA ARG A 164 -14.08 5.62 12.28
C ARG A 164 -15.17 5.28 13.30
N LEU A 165 -14.90 4.34 14.21
CA LEU A 165 -15.85 3.84 15.19
C LEU A 165 -15.54 4.30 16.62
N GLY A 166 -14.68 5.30 16.81
CA GLY A 166 -14.32 5.83 18.14
C GLY A 166 -15.51 6.32 18.93
N GLU A 167 -16.47 7.00 18.30
CA GLU A 167 -17.70 7.47 18.96
C GLU A 167 -18.59 6.34 19.51
N LEU A 168 -18.59 5.18 18.83
CA LEU A 168 -19.28 3.99 19.33
C LEU A 168 -18.61 3.45 20.59
N VAL A 169 -17.27 3.40 20.60
CA VAL A 169 -16.48 2.97 21.76
C VAL A 169 -16.70 3.94 22.92
N ASP A 170 -16.68 5.24 22.66
CA ASP A 170 -16.90 6.28 23.69
C ASP A 170 -18.29 6.18 24.34
N LYS A 171 -19.33 5.89 23.55
CA LYS A 171 -20.69 5.71 24.08
C LYS A 171 -20.83 4.49 24.99
N VAL A 172 -20.04 3.44 24.74
CA VAL A 172 -20.12 2.18 25.51
C VAL A 172 -19.20 2.18 26.73
N TYR A 173 -18.01 2.71 26.60
CA TYR A 173 -16.95 2.62 27.64
C TYR A 173 -16.61 3.95 28.30
N GLY A 174 -17.13 5.07 27.79
CA GLY A 174 -16.79 6.42 28.25
C GLY A 174 -15.59 7.00 27.49
N ALA A 175 -15.52 8.33 27.48
CA ALA A 175 -14.48 9.07 26.73
C ALA A 175 -13.05 8.86 27.28
N ASP A 176 -12.91 8.46 28.55
CA ASP A 176 -11.62 8.24 29.20
C ASP A 176 -10.85 7.02 28.64
N VAL A 177 -11.53 6.11 27.94
CA VAL A 177 -10.88 4.96 27.28
C VAL A 177 -9.97 5.41 26.12
N LYS A 178 -10.17 6.60 25.57
CA LYS A 178 -9.29 7.19 24.54
C LYS A 178 -7.86 7.47 25.04
N VAL A 179 -7.67 7.62 26.34
CA VAL A 179 -6.37 7.95 26.93
C VAL A 179 -5.54 6.70 27.21
N CYS A 180 -6.20 5.55 27.34
CA CYS A 180 -5.55 4.26 27.58
C CYS A 180 -5.45 3.46 26.26
N MET A 181 -4.40 2.65 26.11
CA MET A 181 -4.33 1.68 25.02
C MET A 181 -5.63 0.84 24.97
N PRO A 182 -6.12 0.47 23.79
CA PRO A 182 -7.31 -0.37 23.68
C PRO A 182 -7.11 -1.63 24.52
N THR A 183 -7.98 -1.83 25.50
CA THR A 183 -7.96 -3.06 26.29
C THR A 183 -8.46 -4.22 25.42
N THR A 184 -8.05 -5.44 25.72
CA THR A 184 -8.57 -6.65 25.05
C THR A 184 -10.10 -6.64 24.99
N LYS A 185 -10.76 -6.11 26.03
CA LYS A 185 -12.23 -5.97 26.06
C LYS A 185 -12.81 -5.08 24.97
N VAL A 186 -12.13 -3.97 24.63
CA VAL A 186 -12.57 -3.06 23.55
C VAL A 186 -12.39 -3.75 22.19
N ILE A 187 -11.27 -4.45 22.01
CA ILE A 187 -11.00 -5.19 20.77
C ILE A 187 -12.04 -6.30 20.58
N ASP A 188 -12.36 -7.08 21.63
CA ASP A 188 -13.38 -8.14 21.58
C ASP A 188 -14.78 -7.58 21.35
N PHE A 189 -15.07 -6.41 21.92
CA PHE A 189 -16.32 -5.71 21.65
C PHE A 189 -16.42 -5.30 20.18
N MET A 190 -15.37 -4.68 19.64
CA MET A 190 -15.35 -4.24 18.24
C MET A 190 -15.40 -5.41 17.27
N ASP A 191 -14.74 -6.52 17.58
CA ASP A 191 -14.83 -7.74 16.79
C ASP A 191 -16.26 -8.27 16.74
N ARG A 192 -16.95 -8.35 17.90
CA ARG A 192 -18.36 -8.72 17.95
C ARG A 192 -19.27 -7.76 17.20
N VAL A 193 -19.06 -6.45 17.31
CA VAL A 193 -19.83 -5.46 16.54
C VAL A 193 -19.68 -5.68 15.04
N CYS A 194 -18.47 -5.94 14.57
CA CYS A 194 -18.22 -6.24 13.17
C CYS A 194 -18.93 -7.52 12.73
N ASN A 195 -18.72 -8.63 13.47
CA ASN A 195 -19.25 -9.94 13.10
C ASN A 195 -20.78 -10.04 13.23
N ASP A 196 -21.37 -9.48 14.31
CA ASP A 196 -22.78 -9.68 14.64
C ASP A 196 -23.69 -8.59 14.07
N LYS A 197 -23.15 -7.42 13.72
CA LYS A 197 -23.94 -6.27 13.27
C LYS A 197 -23.54 -5.77 11.88
N LEU A 198 -22.27 -5.43 11.69
CA LEU A 198 -21.84 -4.79 10.43
C LEU A 198 -21.79 -5.79 9.27
N GLU A 199 -21.17 -6.96 9.43
CA GLU A 199 -21.08 -7.96 8.37
C GLU A 199 -22.46 -8.44 7.89
N PRO A 200 -23.43 -8.82 8.77
CA PRO A 200 -24.78 -9.19 8.33
C PRO A 200 -25.52 -8.04 7.64
N TYR A 201 -25.34 -6.79 8.09
CA TYR A 201 -25.92 -5.64 7.43
C TYR A 201 -25.35 -5.41 6.03
N ILE A 202 -24.03 -5.56 5.88
CA ILE A 202 -23.33 -5.47 4.58
C ILE A 202 -23.85 -6.58 3.65
N GLU A 203 -23.96 -7.80 4.14
CA GLU A 203 -24.46 -8.94 3.34
C GLU A 203 -25.88 -8.68 2.83
N LYS A 204 -26.78 -8.21 3.73
CA LYS A 204 -28.13 -7.78 3.35
C LYS A 204 -28.10 -6.67 2.30
N SER A 205 -27.21 -5.69 2.46
CA SER A 205 -27.09 -4.57 1.53
C SER A 205 -26.55 -4.99 0.16
N TYR A 206 -25.64 -5.95 0.10
CA TYR A 206 -25.18 -6.54 -1.17
C TYR A 206 -26.28 -7.38 -1.84
N LYS A 207 -27.09 -8.09 -1.04
CA LYS A 207 -28.24 -8.82 -1.59
C LYS A 207 -29.25 -7.85 -2.21
N GLU A 208 -29.57 -6.73 -1.55
CA GLU A 208 -30.43 -5.67 -2.08
C GLU A 208 -29.91 -5.12 -3.43
N LEU A 209 -28.60 -4.89 -3.54
CA LEU A 209 -27.97 -4.46 -4.79
C LEU A 209 -28.07 -5.57 -5.86
N GLY A 210 -27.79 -6.81 -5.46
CA GLY A 210 -27.85 -7.97 -6.36
C GLY A 210 -29.27 -8.20 -6.92
N ASP A 211 -30.29 -8.09 -6.08
CA ASP A 211 -31.68 -8.20 -6.49
C ASP A 211 -32.07 -7.07 -7.45
N TYR A 212 -31.67 -5.82 -7.16
CA TYR A 212 -31.89 -4.68 -8.05
C TYR A 212 -31.21 -4.87 -9.42
N MET A 213 -29.94 -5.32 -9.45
CA MET A 213 -29.18 -5.55 -10.69
C MET A 213 -29.54 -6.88 -11.37
N GLN A 214 -30.43 -7.68 -10.81
CA GLN A 214 -30.85 -9.01 -11.27
C GLN A 214 -29.63 -9.96 -11.47
N VAL A 215 -28.64 -9.94 -10.55
CA VAL A 215 -27.46 -10.79 -10.68
C VAL A 215 -27.82 -12.28 -10.65
N PHE A 216 -27.03 -13.12 -11.30
CA PHE A 216 -27.21 -14.57 -11.30
C PHE A 216 -27.10 -15.15 -9.88
N GLU A 217 -26.07 -14.73 -9.16
CA GLU A 217 -25.77 -15.15 -7.79
C GLU A 217 -25.03 -14.02 -7.08
N GLN A 218 -25.46 -13.65 -5.89
CA GLN A 218 -24.75 -12.67 -5.06
C GLN A 218 -23.50 -13.30 -4.45
N LYS A 219 -22.32 -12.86 -4.87
CA LYS A 219 -21.01 -13.38 -4.41
C LYS A 219 -20.16 -12.35 -3.66
N MET A 220 -20.59 -11.09 -3.60
CA MET A 220 -19.86 -10.05 -2.91
C MET A 220 -19.93 -10.28 -1.39
N GLN A 221 -18.76 -10.31 -0.77
CA GLN A 221 -18.62 -10.44 0.69
C GLN A 221 -17.59 -9.42 1.15
N MET A 222 -17.92 -8.72 2.23
CA MET A 222 -16.97 -7.85 2.92
C MET A 222 -16.91 -8.28 4.38
N LYS A 223 -15.70 -8.56 4.85
CA LYS A 223 -15.45 -9.00 6.21
C LYS A 223 -14.50 -8.05 6.90
N ARG A 224 -14.51 -8.03 8.21
CA ARG A 224 -13.56 -7.29 9.00
C ARG A 224 -12.13 -7.79 8.69
N GLU A 225 -11.26 -6.88 8.26
CA GLU A 225 -9.85 -7.17 8.01
C GLU A 225 -8.99 -6.79 9.21
N SER A 226 -9.01 -5.53 9.62
CA SER A 226 -8.13 -5.04 10.67
C SER A 226 -8.88 -4.24 11.73
N LEU A 227 -8.46 -4.37 12.99
CA LEU A 227 -8.83 -3.49 14.10
C LEU A 227 -7.60 -2.69 14.54
N ALA A 228 -7.69 -1.38 14.47
CA ALA A 228 -6.61 -0.47 14.81
C ALA A 228 -7.14 0.64 15.75
N ASP A 229 -6.30 1.07 16.70
CA ASP A 229 -6.63 2.21 17.57
C ASP A 229 -6.32 3.55 16.93
N LYS A 230 -5.30 3.58 16.07
CA LYS A 230 -4.82 4.77 15.38
C LYS A 230 -4.58 4.50 13.92
N GLY A 231 -4.91 5.47 13.09
CA GLY A 231 -4.61 5.45 11.68
C GLY A 231 -4.33 6.85 11.16
N MET A 232 -3.42 6.97 10.20
CA MET A 232 -3.15 8.22 9.51
C MET A 232 -2.98 7.98 8.02
N TRP A 233 -3.54 8.88 7.22
CA TRP A 233 -3.50 8.88 5.76
C TRP A 233 -2.76 10.11 5.28
N THR A 234 -1.59 9.94 4.64
CA THR A 234 -0.82 11.03 4.07
C THR A 234 -1.31 11.39 2.66
N ALA A 235 -1.92 10.43 1.97
CA ALA A 235 -2.53 10.60 0.67
C ALA A 235 -3.35 9.34 0.30
N LYS A 236 -4.04 9.39 -0.85
CA LYS A 236 -4.70 8.20 -1.42
C LYS A 236 -3.72 7.04 -1.56
N LYS A 237 -4.07 5.86 -1.02
CA LYS A 237 -3.24 4.64 -0.99
C LYS A 237 -1.94 4.74 -0.17
N ARG A 238 -1.81 5.74 0.68
CA ARG A 238 -0.63 5.97 1.53
C ARG A 238 -1.09 6.16 2.96
N TYR A 239 -0.98 5.12 3.78
CA TYR A 239 -1.48 5.15 5.15
C TYR A 239 -0.68 4.25 6.09
N ILE A 240 -0.87 4.50 7.39
CA ILE A 240 -0.32 3.73 8.49
C ILE A 240 -1.45 3.42 9.47
N LEU A 241 -1.56 2.16 9.90
CA LEU A 241 -2.47 1.72 10.95
C LEU A 241 -1.66 1.04 12.07
N ASN A 242 -2.03 1.30 13.32
CA ASN A 242 -1.54 0.59 14.48
C ASN A 242 -2.53 -0.53 14.81
N VAL A 243 -2.24 -1.75 14.37
CA VAL A 243 -3.19 -2.86 14.28
C VAL A 243 -3.05 -3.82 15.45
N TYR A 244 -4.14 -4.10 16.15
CA TYR A 244 -4.23 -5.08 17.23
C TYR A 244 -4.78 -6.43 16.80
N ASP A 245 -5.58 -6.45 15.72
CA ASP A 245 -6.12 -7.66 15.13
C ASP A 245 -6.14 -7.55 13.61
N ASN A 246 -5.63 -8.53 12.92
CA ASN A 246 -5.67 -8.60 11.47
C ASN A 246 -6.24 -9.94 11.00
N GLU A 247 -7.44 -9.92 10.43
CA GLU A 247 -8.15 -11.10 9.93
C GLU A 247 -8.33 -12.20 11.00
N GLY A 248 -8.51 -11.81 12.28
CA GLY A 248 -8.66 -12.72 13.42
C GLY A 248 -7.37 -13.12 14.11
N VAL A 249 -6.20 -12.74 13.58
CA VAL A 249 -4.91 -12.88 14.28
C VAL A 249 -4.76 -11.75 15.26
N ARG A 250 -4.77 -12.08 16.57
CA ARG A 250 -4.58 -11.14 17.68
C ARG A 250 -3.10 -10.99 17.95
N TYR A 251 -2.62 -9.75 17.92
CA TYR A 251 -1.24 -9.43 18.26
C TYR A 251 -1.09 -9.11 19.75
N ASN A 252 -0.04 -9.64 20.37
CA ASN A 252 0.32 -9.31 21.76
C ASN A 252 0.75 -7.85 21.89
N GLU A 253 1.53 -7.37 20.93
CA GLU A 253 1.86 -5.97 20.73
C GLU A 253 1.34 -5.54 19.36
N PRO A 254 0.81 -4.29 19.25
CA PRO A 254 0.24 -3.85 17.98
C PRO A 254 1.29 -3.81 16.86
N ASP A 255 0.92 -4.31 15.68
CA ASP A 255 1.74 -4.31 14.48
C ASP A 255 1.42 -3.10 13.59
N LEU A 256 2.44 -2.56 12.92
CA LEU A 256 2.30 -1.43 12.00
C LEU A 256 1.97 -1.90 10.59
N LYS A 257 0.71 -1.74 10.18
CA LYS A 257 0.30 -1.93 8.79
C LYS A 257 0.57 -0.65 8.00
N ILE A 258 1.59 -0.69 7.15
CA ILE A 258 2.04 0.46 6.37
C ILE A 258 1.81 0.20 4.89
N MET A 259 1.16 1.13 4.18
CA MET A 259 0.87 1.01 2.77
C MET A 259 1.32 2.23 1.97
N GLY A 260 1.95 1.98 0.81
CA GLY A 260 2.30 3.00 -0.19
C GLY A 260 3.40 3.99 0.20
N LEU A 261 3.93 3.93 1.41
CA LEU A 261 4.98 4.81 1.91
C LEU A 261 6.38 4.31 1.57
N GLU A 262 7.36 5.21 1.60
CA GLU A 262 8.75 4.94 1.26
C GLU A 262 9.38 3.88 2.18
N VAL A 263 8.93 3.78 3.40
CA VAL A 263 9.41 2.84 4.42
C VAL A 263 9.28 1.36 4.03
N ILE A 264 8.34 1.02 3.14
CA ILE A 264 8.16 -0.35 2.66
C ILE A 264 8.67 -0.58 1.23
N LYS A 265 9.08 0.50 0.52
CA LYS A 265 9.50 0.41 -0.88
C LYS A 265 10.93 -0.12 -0.99
N SER A 266 11.15 -1.05 -1.92
CA SER A 266 12.50 -1.56 -2.23
C SER A 266 13.43 -0.51 -2.81
N SER A 267 12.90 0.63 -3.25
CA SER A 267 13.65 1.79 -3.73
C SER A 267 14.23 2.67 -2.61
N THR A 268 13.92 2.38 -1.35
CA THR A 268 14.49 3.01 -0.17
C THR A 268 15.56 2.08 0.41
N PRO A 269 16.75 2.58 0.82
CA PRO A 269 17.80 1.76 1.41
C PRO A 269 17.28 0.97 2.63
N SER A 270 17.72 -0.29 2.79
CA SER A 270 17.20 -1.19 3.85
C SER A 270 17.46 -0.65 5.25
N ALA A 271 18.68 -0.13 5.53
CA ALA A 271 19.01 0.47 6.82
C ALA A 271 18.09 1.67 7.14
N ILE A 272 17.79 2.50 6.14
CA ILE A 272 16.91 3.66 6.32
C ILE A 272 15.47 3.23 6.57
N ARG A 273 14.98 2.15 5.93
CA ARG A 273 13.63 1.62 6.18
C ARG A 273 13.45 1.17 7.63
N VAL A 274 14.48 0.58 8.23
CA VAL A 274 14.45 0.21 9.66
C VAL A 274 14.26 1.45 10.53
N LYS A 275 15.08 2.49 10.32
CA LYS A 275 14.99 3.76 11.06
C LYS A 275 13.66 4.50 10.85
N MET A 276 13.11 4.44 9.64
CA MET A 276 11.77 4.97 9.37
C MET A 276 10.69 4.24 10.18
N LYS A 277 10.76 2.90 10.29
CA LYS A 277 9.82 2.12 11.10
C LYS A 277 9.94 2.45 12.58
N GLU A 278 11.16 2.56 13.12
CA GLU A 278 11.42 2.98 14.48
C GLU A 278 10.79 4.35 14.76
N MET A 279 11.00 5.32 13.86
CA MET A 279 10.40 6.66 14.00
C MET A 279 8.87 6.63 13.94
N ILE A 280 8.27 5.83 13.04
CA ILE A 280 6.80 5.68 12.97
C ILE A 280 6.27 5.09 14.29
N SER A 281 6.93 4.09 14.85
CA SER A 281 6.56 3.54 16.17
C SER A 281 6.61 4.59 17.27
N LEU A 282 7.61 5.47 17.24
CA LEU A 282 7.69 6.61 18.17
C LEU A 282 6.55 7.63 17.93
N ILE A 283 6.18 7.92 16.68
CA ILE A 283 5.04 8.80 16.38
C ILE A 283 3.74 8.25 16.97
N MET A 284 3.56 6.93 16.95
CA MET A 284 2.35 6.30 17.51
C MET A 284 2.26 6.36 19.04
N LYS A 285 3.40 6.41 19.75
CA LYS A 285 3.46 6.25 21.22
C LYS A 285 4.07 7.46 21.96
N GLY A 286 4.88 8.26 21.26
CA GLY A 286 5.71 9.31 21.85
C GLY A 286 5.19 10.73 21.65
N THR A 287 6.09 11.69 21.83
CA THR A 287 5.86 13.12 21.70
C THR A 287 6.71 13.74 20.58
N GLU A 288 6.39 14.95 20.18
CA GLU A 288 7.19 15.71 19.20
C GLU A 288 8.67 15.85 19.62
N LYS A 289 8.92 16.03 20.92
CA LYS A 289 10.30 16.13 21.47
C LYS A 289 11.10 14.85 21.26
N ASP A 290 10.45 13.69 21.42
CA ASP A 290 11.10 12.39 21.22
C ASP A 290 11.50 12.21 19.77
N ILE A 291 10.63 12.65 18.85
CA ILE A 291 10.90 12.61 17.41
C ILE A 291 12.06 13.53 17.04
N GLN A 292 12.07 14.77 17.53
CA GLN A 292 13.16 15.72 17.27
C GLN A 292 14.50 15.18 17.77
N LYS A 293 14.51 14.54 18.95
CA LYS A 293 15.69 13.89 19.50
C LYS A 293 16.13 12.72 18.59
N PHE A 294 15.19 11.84 18.20
CA PHE A 294 15.48 10.71 17.31
C PHE A 294 16.10 11.18 16.00
N ILE A 295 15.51 12.18 15.33
CA ILE A 295 16.03 12.73 14.06
C ILE A 295 17.47 13.25 14.24
N LYS A 296 17.71 14.00 15.32
CA LYS A 296 19.04 14.55 15.62
C LYS A 296 20.09 13.47 15.86
N ASP A 297 19.74 12.41 16.60
CA ASP A 297 20.63 11.32 16.91
C ASP A 297 20.89 10.45 15.69
N PHE A 298 19.85 10.13 14.92
CA PHE A 298 19.99 9.38 13.68
C PHE A 298 20.79 10.16 12.60
N LYS A 299 20.67 11.48 12.52
CA LYS A 299 21.49 12.29 11.60
C LYS A 299 23.00 12.14 11.88
N LYS A 300 23.40 11.96 13.14
CA LYS A 300 24.81 11.69 13.50
C LYS A 300 25.24 10.28 13.08
N GLU A 301 24.40 9.28 13.38
CA GLU A 301 24.62 7.89 12.98
C GLU A 301 24.73 7.78 11.44
N PHE A 302 23.82 8.42 10.72
CA PHE A 302 23.78 8.42 9.26
C PHE A 302 25.07 8.92 8.62
N LYS A 303 25.71 9.95 9.19
CA LYS A 303 26.99 10.47 8.66
C LYS A 303 28.17 9.51 8.82
N ALA A 304 28.04 8.53 9.72
CA ALA A 304 29.05 7.48 9.92
C ALA A 304 28.77 6.21 9.08
N MET A 305 27.61 6.12 8.43
CA MET A 305 27.25 4.96 7.62
C MET A 305 28.02 4.95 6.30
N PRO A 306 28.39 3.78 5.79
CA PRO A 306 29.04 3.67 4.48
C PRO A 306 28.07 4.08 3.34
N PRO A 307 28.57 4.68 2.25
CA PRO A 307 27.75 5.16 1.13
C PRO A 307 26.79 4.12 0.56
N GLU A 308 27.18 2.85 0.52
CA GLU A 308 26.38 1.75 0.00
C GLU A 308 25.13 1.43 0.84
N GLU A 309 25.09 1.80 2.12
CA GLU A 309 23.94 1.59 3.01
C GLU A 309 22.89 2.71 2.93
N ILE A 310 23.34 3.90 2.56
CA ILE A 310 22.51 5.11 2.46
C ILE A 310 22.05 5.43 1.03
N SER A 311 22.64 4.79 0.02
CA SER A 311 22.38 5.06 -1.40
C SER A 311 21.08 4.44 -1.88
N PHE A 312 20.38 5.14 -2.76
CA PHE A 312 19.10 4.70 -3.33
C PHE A 312 19.27 3.51 -4.28
N PRO A 313 18.61 2.36 -4.03
CA PRO A 313 18.55 1.28 -5.02
C PRO A 313 17.63 1.66 -6.18
N ARG A 314 18.06 1.45 -7.42
CA ARG A 314 17.30 1.67 -8.65
C ARG A 314 17.66 0.65 -9.73
N GLY A 315 16.71 0.39 -10.64
CA GLY A 315 17.00 -0.30 -11.90
C GLY A 315 17.42 0.71 -12.97
N VAL A 316 18.43 0.40 -13.76
CA VAL A 316 18.91 1.27 -14.81
C VAL A 316 18.34 0.82 -16.15
N ASN A 317 17.52 1.67 -16.76
CA ASN A 317 16.95 1.44 -18.08
C ASN A 317 17.27 2.62 -19.00
N GLY A 318 17.54 2.34 -20.27
CA GLY A 318 17.77 3.36 -21.28
C GLY A 318 19.17 3.96 -21.29
N ILE A 319 20.19 3.28 -20.73
CA ILE A 319 21.59 3.79 -20.75
C ILE A 319 21.98 4.23 -22.15
N ARG A 320 21.72 3.41 -23.19
CA ARG A 320 22.08 3.71 -24.57
C ARG A 320 21.33 4.93 -25.11
N ASN A 321 20.07 5.09 -24.73
CA ASN A 321 19.22 6.18 -25.22
C ASN A 321 19.64 7.54 -24.62
N TYR A 322 20.21 7.53 -23.42
CA TYR A 322 20.64 8.72 -22.71
C TYR A 322 22.14 9.02 -22.85
N SER A 323 22.95 8.05 -23.33
CA SER A 323 24.37 8.26 -23.58
C SER A 323 24.58 9.15 -24.80
N ASN A 324 25.55 10.06 -24.74
CA ASN A 324 25.95 10.92 -25.86
C ASN A 324 27.45 10.68 -26.19
N SER A 325 27.77 10.69 -27.47
CA SER A 325 29.14 10.58 -27.96
C SER A 325 29.85 11.94 -28.15
N GLY A 326 29.17 13.03 -27.85
CA GLY A 326 29.70 14.39 -27.95
C GLY A 326 30.48 14.83 -26.71
N SER A 327 30.66 16.15 -26.57
CA SER A 327 31.35 16.79 -25.42
C SER A 327 30.65 16.55 -24.06
N MET A 328 29.34 16.26 -24.06
CA MET A 328 28.58 15.88 -22.89
C MET A 328 28.37 14.36 -22.90
N LEU A 329 28.62 13.69 -21.77
CA LEU A 329 28.50 12.23 -21.64
C LEU A 329 27.02 11.73 -21.69
N TYR A 330 26.05 12.57 -21.40
CA TYR A 330 24.64 12.27 -21.38
C TYR A 330 23.81 13.45 -21.92
N ILE A 331 22.57 13.16 -22.33
CA ILE A 331 21.67 14.19 -22.86
C ILE A 331 20.88 14.89 -21.75
N LYS A 332 20.30 16.07 -22.04
CA LYS A 332 19.42 16.78 -21.12
C LYS A 332 18.18 15.95 -20.79
N GLY A 333 17.78 15.92 -19.52
CA GLY A 333 16.60 15.14 -19.06
C GLY A 333 16.93 13.68 -18.68
N THR A 334 18.19 13.26 -18.72
CA THR A 334 18.61 11.93 -18.24
C THR A 334 18.21 11.75 -16.77
N PRO A 335 17.54 10.64 -16.40
CA PRO A 335 17.23 10.34 -15.00
C PRO A 335 18.52 10.26 -14.16
N ILE A 336 18.48 10.78 -12.93
CA ILE A 336 19.66 10.96 -12.08
C ILE A 336 20.49 9.67 -11.89
N HIS A 337 19.83 8.53 -11.67
CA HIS A 337 20.51 7.24 -11.49
C HIS A 337 21.12 6.71 -12.80
N VAL A 338 20.52 7.02 -13.96
CA VAL A 338 21.07 6.67 -15.28
C VAL A 338 22.27 7.56 -15.59
N LYS A 339 22.19 8.85 -15.26
CA LYS A 339 23.29 9.79 -15.33
C LYS A 339 24.50 9.28 -14.54
N GLY A 340 24.29 8.91 -13.27
CA GLY A 340 25.36 8.34 -12.45
C GLY A 340 25.94 7.04 -13.01
N ALA A 341 25.12 6.19 -13.66
CA ALA A 341 25.57 4.95 -14.30
C ALA A 341 26.43 5.22 -15.54
N ILE A 342 26.09 6.21 -16.35
CA ILE A 342 26.89 6.64 -17.52
C ILE A 342 28.24 7.16 -17.05
N LEU A 343 28.26 8.01 -16.01
CA LEU A 343 29.51 8.54 -15.42
C LEU A 343 30.38 7.41 -14.86
N TYR A 344 29.79 6.48 -14.11
CA TYR A 344 30.52 5.30 -13.60
C TYR A 344 31.17 4.52 -14.72
N ASN A 345 30.44 4.19 -15.76
CA ASN A 345 30.98 3.44 -16.91
C ASN A 345 32.04 4.20 -17.68
N HIS A 346 31.90 5.52 -17.82
CA HIS A 346 32.86 6.37 -18.49
C HIS A 346 34.21 6.35 -17.75
N TYR A 347 34.20 6.66 -16.45
CA TYR A 347 35.42 6.75 -15.66
C TYR A 347 36.09 5.38 -15.44
N LEU A 348 35.34 4.27 -15.41
CA LEU A 348 35.94 2.93 -15.42
C LEU A 348 36.79 2.67 -16.68
N LYS A 349 36.31 3.13 -17.83
CA LYS A 349 37.03 2.99 -19.11
C LYS A 349 38.25 3.93 -19.16
N GLU A 350 38.06 5.19 -18.78
CA GLU A 350 39.11 6.22 -18.77
C GLU A 350 40.30 5.81 -17.87
N MET A 351 39.99 5.35 -16.66
CA MET A 351 40.98 4.90 -15.67
C MET A 351 41.43 3.46 -15.89
N LYS A 352 41.01 2.78 -16.97
CA LYS A 352 41.36 1.38 -17.32
C LYS A 352 41.04 0.36 -16.22
N LEU A 353 39.95 0.60 -15.47
CA LEU A 353 39.54 -0.23 -14.32
C LEU A 353 38.54 -1.35 -14.70
N THR A 354 38.21 -1.52 -15.96
CA THR A 354 37.21 -2.51 -16.45
C THR A 354 37.60 -3.98 -16.23
N LYS A 355 38.89 -4.26 -15.90
CA LYS A 355 39.35 -5.59 -15.48
C LYS A 355 39.06 -5.88 -14.01
N LYS A 356 38.91 -4.84 -13.19
CA LYS A 356 38.68 -4.93 -11.74
C LYS A 356 37.22 -4.78 -11.37
N TYR A 357 36.48 -3.94 -12.10
CA TYR A 357 35.06 -3.63 -11.85
C TYR A 357 34.24 -3.84 -13.13
N GLU A 358 33.04 -4.36 -12.97
CA GLU A 358 32.10 -4.57 -14.07
C GLU A 358 31.42 -3.27 -14.48
N LEU A 359 31.17 -3.14 -15.78
CA LEU A 359 30.36 -2.04 -16.31
C LEU A 359 28.87 -2.28 -16.00
N ILE A 360 28.17 -1.23 -15.63
CA ILE A 360 26.71 -1.26 -15.45
C ILE A 360 26.04 -1.46 -16.81
N LYS A 361 25.16 -2.47 -16.90
CA LYS A 361 24.41 -2.83 -18.11
C LYS A 361 22.95 -2.44 -17.99
N GLU A 362 22.27 -2.50 -19.13
CA GLU A 362 20.83 -2.28 -19.22
C GLU A 362 20.04 -3.26 -18.32
N GLY A 363 19.08 -2.74 -17.54
CA GLY A 363 18.23 -3.53 -16.65
C GLY A 363 18.86 -3.90 -15.30
N GLU A 364 20.13 -3.61 -15.07
CA GLU A 364 20.80 -3.93 -13.80
C GLU A 364 20.28 -3.08 -12.64
N LYS A 365 20.29 -3.69 -11.46
CA LYS A 365 20.03 -2.97 -10.20
C LYS A 365 21.31 -2.35 -9.71
N ILE A 366 21.26 -1.05 -9.44
CA ILE A 366 22.36 -0.26 -8.91
C ILE A 366 21.92 0.52 -7.68
N LYS A 367 22.89 1.14 -7.03
CA LYS A 367 22.69 2.18 -6.02
C LYS A 367 23.20 3.51 -6.55
N PHE A 368 22.59 4.63 -6.14
CA PHE A 368 23.15 5.94 -6.45
C PHE A 368 23.21 6.84 -5.21
N ALA A 369 24.24 7.68 -5.15
CA ALA A 369 24.43 8.67 -4.11
C ALA A 369 24.65 10.06 -4.72
N TYR A 370 24.25 11.08 -3.97
CA TYR A 370 24.53 12.47 -4.28
C TYR A 370 25.96 12.83 -3.91
N LEU A 371 26.57 13.68 -4.73
CA LEU A 371 27.93 14.20 -4.54
C LEU A 371 27.91 15.70 -4.31
N LYS A 372 28.77 16.17 -3.41
CA LYS A 372 29.10 17.59 -3.26
C LYS A 372 29.90 18.09 -4.44
N GLU A 373 29.66 19.30 -4.85
CA GLU A 373 30.48 20.00 -5.86
C GLU A 373 31.32 21.11 -5.19
N PRO A 374 32.55 21.38 -5.68
CA PRO A 374 33.24 20.72 -6.81
C PRO A 374 33.81 19.36 -6.41
N ASN A 375 33.79 18.39 -7.35
CA ASN A 375 34.38 17.07 -7.19
C ASN A 375 35.13 16.65 -8.49
N PRO A 376 35.91 15.57 -8.49
CA PRO A 376 36.68 15.14 -9.66
C PRO A 376 35.84 14.85 -10.90
N PHE A 377 34.58 14.41 -10.73
CA PHE A 377 33.67 14.04 -11.82
C PHE A 377 32.85 15.25 -12.34
N LYS A 378 32.94 16.39 -11.65
CA LYS A 378 32.22 17.62 -11.99
C LYS A 378 30.72 17.38 -12.16
N ASP A 379 30.17 16.53 -11.31
CA ASP A 379 28.80 16.13 -11.34
C ASP A 379 28.25 15.85 -9.93
N SER A 380 26.93 15.98 -9.76
CA SER A 380 26.24 15.89 -8.47
C SER A 380 25.80 14.46 -8.09
N VAL A 381 26.15 13.42 -8.88
CA VAL A 381 25.68 12.06 -8.66
C VAL A 381 26.67 11.02 -9.14
N ILE A 382 26.73 9.89 -8.45
CA ILE A 382 27.40 8.66 -8.89
C ILE A 382 26.49 7.46 -8.65
N SER A 383 26.45 6.54 -9.61
CA SER A 383 25.82 5.22 -9.44
C SER A 383 26.89 4.13 -9.42
N PHE A 384 26.59 3.02 -8.74
CA PHE A 384 27.49 1.89 -8.61
C PHE A 384 26.71 0.61 -8.33
N PRO A 385 27.19 -0.58 -8.77
CA PRO A 385 26.50 -1.84 -8.49
C PRO A 385 26.49 -2.21 -7.00
N ASN A 386 27.67 -2.31 -6.39
CA ASN A 386 27.86 -2.72 -4.99
C ASN A 386 28.54 -1.63 -4.16
N ARG A 387 29.75 -1.19 -4.57
CA ARG A 387 30.56 -0.17 -3.91
C ARG A 387 31.10 0.82 -4.93
N ILE A 388 31.37 2.01 -4.45
CA ILE A 388 32.09 3.02 -5.25
C ILE A 388 33.57 2.55 -5.37
N PRO A 389 34.17 2.49 -6.59
CA PRO A 389 35.58 2.21 -6.73
C PRO A 389 36.42 3.20 -5.93
N THR A 390 37.33 2.70 -5.11
CA THR A 390 38.21 3.55 -4.28
C THR A 390 39.10 4.46 -5.11
N GLU A 391 39.46 4.02 -6.32
CA GLU A 391 40.23 4.78 -7.30
C GLU A 391 39.53 6.05 -7.78
N TYR A 392 38.22 6.14 -7.64
CA TYR A 392 37.47 7.36 -7.96
C TYR A 392 37.73 8.51 -6.97
N GLY A 393 38.18 8.19 -5.74
CA GLY A 393 38.47 9.17 -4.71
C GLY A 393 37.23 10.00 -4.31
N LEU A 394 36.02 9.41 -4.45
CA LEU A 394 34.75 10.11 -4.24
C LEU A 394 34.24 10.03 -2.79
N ASP A 395 34.82 9.23 -1.91
CA ASP A 395 34.28 9.00 -0.55
C ASP A 395 34.09 10.30 0.23
N LYS A 396 35.04 11.24 0.14
CA LYS A 396 34.94 12.55 0.81
C LYS A 396 33.94 13.53 0.18
N TYR A 397 33.46 13.22 -1.01
CA TYR A 397 32.52 14.05 -1.75
C TYR A 397 31.09 13.58 -1.64
N ILE A 398 30.79 12.47 -0.91
CA ILE A 398 29.39 12.06 -0.65
C ILE A 398 28.68 13.18 0.09
N ASP A 399 27.54 13.59 -0.45
CA ASP A 399 26.70 14.61 0.18
C ASP A 399 25.74 13.97 1.19
N TYR A 400 26.26 13.69 2.39
CA TYR A 400 25.46 13.08 3.47
C TYR A 400 24.28 13.95 3.91
N GLU A 401 24.37 15.28 3.80
CA GLU A 401 23.25 16.17 4.16
C GLU A 401 22.10 16.02 3.16
N LEU A 402 22.39 16.15 1.88
CA LEU A 402 21.39 15.98 0.82
C LEU A 402 20.87 14.52 0.79
N GLN A 403 21.75 13.56 1.01
CA GLN A 403 21.37 12.15 1.05
C GLN A 403 20.41 11.88 2.21
N PHE A 404 20.67 12.40 3.41
CA PHE A 404 19.80 12.30 4.57
C PHE A 404 18.44 12.96 4.31
N GLU A 405 18.45 14.17 3.77
CA GLU A 405 17.24 14.90 3.39
C GLU A 405 16.35 14.06 2.46
N LYS A 406 16.93 13.53 1.37
CA LYS A 406 16.19 12.82 0.34
C LYS A 406 15.78 11.39 0.73
N THR A 407 16.62 10.67 1.49
CA THR A 407 16.35 9.26 1.83
C THR A 407 15.45 9.13 3.07
N PHE A 408 15.54 10.04 4.03
CA PHE A 408 14.88 9.93 5.31
C PHE A 408 13.96 11.11 5.63
N LEU A 409 14.49 12.35 5.68
CA LEU A 409 13.76 13.48 6.24
C LEU A 409 12.54 13.86 5.42
N ALA A 410 12.70 14.07 4.10
CA ALA A 410 11.60 14.48 3.24
C ALA A 410 10.44 13.45 3.18
N PRO A 411 10.67 12.12 3.08
CA PRO A 411 9.62 11.14 3.22
C PRO A 411 8.93 11.14 4.59
N MET A 412 9.67 11.33 5.68
CA MET A 412 9.12 11.37 7.03
C MET A 412 8.37 12.66 7.34
N GLN A 413 8.75 13.78 6.71
CA GLN A 413 8.08 15.07 6.88
C GLN A 413 6.60 14.97 6.51
N THR A 414 6.24 14.23 5.46
CA THR A 414 4.83 14.04 5.07
C THR A 414 4.00 13.33 6.14
N ILE A 415 4.64 12.50 6.96
CA ILE A 415 4.00 11.81 8.08
C ILE A 415 3.89 12.76 9.28
N LEU A 416 4.94 13.53 9.57
CA LEU A 416 4.94 14.53 10.62
C LEU A 416 3.89 15.62 10.39
N ASP A 417 3.71 16.05 9.16
CA ASP A 417 2.71 17.05 8.79
C ASP A 417 1.27 16.57 9.09
N CYS A 418 0.99 15.26 8.99
CA CYS A 418 -0.32 14.69 9.35
C CYS A 418 -0.64 14.83 10.84
N VAL A 419 0.38 14.85 11.71
CA VAL A 419 0.22 15.01 13.16
C VAL A 419 0.54 16.43 13.64
N GLY A 420 0.88 17.34 12.72
CA GLY A 420 1.22 18.74 13.02
C GLY A 420 2.56 18.92 13.72
N TRP A 421 3.47 17.95 13.65
CA TRP A 421 4.78 17.99 14.31
C TRP A 421 5.88 18.47 13.36
N LYS A 422 6.93 19.08 13.94
CA LYS A 422 8.09 19.57 13.22
C LYS A 422 9.31 18.70 13.48
N ALA A 423 10.09 18.46 12.41
CA ALA A 423 11.33 17.67 12.50
C ALA A 423 12.42 18.35 13.36
N GLU A 424 12.41 19.68 13.40
CA GLU A 424 13.36 20.48 14.18
C GLU A 424 12.59 21.49 15.06
N LYS A 425 13.21 21.90 16.18
CA LYS A 425 12.66 22.98 17.01
C LYS A 425 12.61 24.28 16.19
N VAL A 426 11.41 24.77 15.99
CA VAL A 426 11.25 26.13 15.49
C VAL A 426 11.39 27.07 16.68
N ASN A 427 12.44 27.90 16.71
CA ASN A 427 12.53 29.01 17.64
C ASN A 427 11.47 30.02 17.25
N THR A 428 10.28 29.92 17.84
CA THR A 428 9.26 30.97 17.73
C THR A 428 9.69 32.17 18.55
N LEU A 429 9.41 33.38 18.07
CA LEU A 429 9.64 34.63 18.79
C LEU A 429 9.04 34.62 20.22
N GLU A 430 7.97 33.83 20.45
CA GLU A 430 7.38 33.60 21.77
C GLU A 430 8.33 32.90 22.77
N GLY A 431 9.32 32.12 22.29
CA GLY A 431 10.37 31.49 23.11
C GLY A 431 11.45 32.48 23.58
N PHE A 432 11.52 33.68 22.98
CA PHE A 432 12.44 34.76 23.39
C PHE A 432 11.88 35.62 24.53
N PHE A 433 10.57 35.54 24.80
CA PHE A 433 9.87 36.35 25.79
C PHE A 433 9.45 35.57 27.06
N LYS A 434 9.99 34.34 27.25
CA LYS A 434 9.81 33.54 28.47
C LYS A 434 11.08 33.46 29.30
#